data_734f291b87e750f4a2ba27913afeaaae
#
_entry.id   734f291b87e750f4a2ba27913afeaaae
#
_cell.length_a   1.000
_cell.length_b   1.000
_cell.length_c   1.000
_cell.angle_alpha   90.00
_cell.angle_beta   90.00
_cell.angle_gamma   90.00
#
_symmetry.space_group_name_H-M   'P 1'
#
loop_
_entity.id
_entity.type
_entity.pdbx_description
1 polymer ?
#
loop_
_entity_poly.entity_id
_entity_poly.type
_entity_poly.pdbx_seq_one_letter_code
_entity_poly.pdbx_strand_id
1 'polypeptide(L)'
;VSLFEETSVKEAAAKKLGLKKQDIDNLQIVRRAVDARRKNNISLNYHVLIDLEISSKQLGRLVKDKDVTLLAEESLVEPDLGVEKIVGRPLVIGAGPAGLLAALELARYGYRPLILERGKPVAQRVDDVQRFWKDGKFDPDSNVQFGEGGAGTFSDGKLTTRVNDPVMGRILKDFVQAG
;
A
#
# COMPACT_ATOMS: atom_id res chain seq x y z
N VAL A 1 14.93 18.22 -0.54
CA VAL A 1 14.82 19.07 0.65
C VAL A 1 16.01 18.76 1.54
N SER A 2 16.71 19.80 2.02
CA SER A 2 17.80 19.61 3.01
C SER A 2 17.23 19.06 4.32
N LEU A 3 18.00 18.19 4.99
CA LEU A 3 17.62 17.70 6.34
C LEU A 3 17.64 18.81 7.40
N PHE A 4 18.36 19.89 7.12
CA PHE A 4 18.60 20.99 8.06
C PHE A 4 17.78 22.26 7.75
N GLU A 5 16.93 22.22 6.72
CA GLU A 5 16.04 23.30 6.37
C GLU A 5 14.58 22.91 6.64
N GLU A 6 13.84 23.78 7.31
CA GLU A 6 12.40 23.60 7.58
C GLU A 6 11.50 23.83 6.33
N THR A 7 12.08 23.75 5.14
CA THR A 7 11.32 23.93 3.91
C THR A 7 10.27 22.82 3.76
N SER A 8 9.02 23.20 3.69
CA SER A 8 7.94 22.22 3.49
C SER A 8 8.08 21.54 2.12
N VAL A 9 7.67 20.26 2.04
CA VAL A 9 7.69 19.51 0.77
C VAL A 9 6.88 20.24 -0.31
N LYS A 10 5.76 20.87 0.07
CA LYS A 10 4.91 21.65 -0.83
C LYS A 10 5.66 22.88 -1.39
N GLU A 11 6.45 23.55 -0.57
CA GLU A 11 7.27 24.70 -1.01
C GLU A 11 8.40 24.25 -1.95
N ALA A 12 9.07 23.15 -1.62
CA ALA A 12 10.11 22.59 -2.47
C ALA A 12 9.54 22.17 -3.84
N ALA A 13 8.36 21.55 -3.86
CA ALA A 13 7.67 21.18 -5.09
C ALA A 13 7.27 22.41 -5.91
N ALA A 14 6.66 23.42 -5.29
CA ALA A 14 6.29 24.67 -5.96
C ALA A 14 7.52 25.35 -6.59
N LYS A 15 8.63 25.45 -5.84
CA LYS A 15 9.89 25.99 -6.35
C LYS A 15 10.44 25.20 -7.53
N LYS A 16 10.44 23.86 -7.45
CA LYS A 16 10.90 22.97 -8.54
C LYS A 16 10.07 23.14 -9.80
N LEU A 17 8.76 23.29 -9.66
CA LEU A 17 7.82 23.42 -10.78
C LEU A 17 7.69 24.87 -11.29
N GLY A 18 8.29 25.86 -10.62
CA GLY A 18 8.11 27.27 -10.97
C GLY A 18 6.67 27.76 -10.76
N LEU A 19 5.97 27.18 -9.78
CA LEU A 19 4.60 27.49 -9.40
C LEU A 19 4.56 28.21 -8.05
N LYS A 20 3.44 28.87 -7.76
CA LYS A 20 3.18 29.36 -6.40
C LYS A 20 2.66 28.22 -5.54
N LYS A 21 2.91 28.26 -4.23
CA LYS A 21 2.42 27.27 -3.27
C LYS A 21 0.89 27.10 -3.29
N GLN A 22 0.19 28.17 -3.56
CA GLN A 22 -1.28 28.21 -3.68
C GLN A 22 -1.82 27.51 -4.94
N ASP A 23 -1.00 27.36 -5.98
CA ASP A 23 -1.40 26.71 -7.24
C ASP A 23 -1.34 25.17 -7.12
N ILE A 24 -0.90 24.67 -5.97
CA ILE A 24 -0.87 23.24 -5.64
C ILE A 24 -2.06 22.95 -4.74
N ASP A 25 -3.10 22.30 -5.27
CA ASP A 25 -4.32 21.98 -4.52
C ASP A 25 -4.06 20.86 -3.52
N ASN A 26 -3.58 19.73 -4.02
CA ASN A 26 -3.28 18.55 -3.21
C ASN A 26 -1.84 18.10 -3.46
N LEU A 27 -1.18 17.61 -2.42
CA LEU A 27 0.14 17.01 -2.51
C LEU A 27 0.19 15.76 -1.64
N GLN A 28 0.40 14.63 -2.28
CA GLN A 28 0.58 13.35 -1.60
C GLN A 28 2.04 12.89 -1.75
N ILE A 29 2.69 12.55 -0.64
CA ILE A 29 4.03 11.95 -0.65
C ILE A 29 3.89 10.47 -0.95
N VAL A 30 4.40 10.03 -2.11
CA VAL A 30 4.40 8.62 -2.54
C VAL A 30 5.62 7.88 -2.03
N ARG A 31 6.78 8.56 -2.04
CA ARG A 31 8.04 7.97 -1.62
C ARG A 31 8.96 9.02 -1.01
N ARG A 32 9.68 8.62 0.01
CA ARG A 32 10.78 9.39 0.61
C ARG A 32 12.06 8.55 0.59
N ALA A 33 13.16 9.13 0.15
CA ALA A 33 14.48 8.50 0.16
C ALA A 33 15.54 9.48 0.67
N VAL A 34 16.54 8.96 1.36
CA VAL A 34 17.70 9.73 1.82
C VAL A 34 18.74 9.74 0.70
N ASP A 35 19.21 10.93 0.32
CA ASP A 35 20.38 11.09 -0.53
C ASP A 35 21.58 11.52 0.32
N ALA A 36 22.44 10.58 0.63
CA ALA A 36 23.64 10.76 1.43
C ALA A 36 24.94 10.66 0.60
N ARG A 37 24.85 10.75 -0.73
CA ARG A 37 26.03 10.65 -1.62
C ARG A 37 27.08 11.73 -1.32
N ARG A 38 26.65 12.87 -0.82
CA ARG A 38 27.52 13.95 -0.35
C ARG A 38 27.44 14.04 1.17
N LYS A 39 28.48 13.60 1.87
CA LYS A 39 28.51 13.55 3.35
C LYS A 39 28.16 14.89 4.03
N ASN A 40 28.54 16.01 3.41
CA ASN A 40 28.30 17.35 3.95
C ASN A 40 26.98 17.98 3.48
N ASN A 41 26.20 17.27 2.66
CA ASN A 41 24.91 17.75 2.16
C ASN A 41 23.96 16.57 1.99
N ILE A 42 23.48 16.07 3.12
CA ILE A 42 22.46 15.01 3.13
C ILE A 42 21.10 15.65 2.86
N SER A 43 20.35 15.09 1.94
CA SER A 43 19.04 15.59 1.56
C SER A 43 17.99 14.49 1.49
N LEU A 44 16.74 14.89 1.59
CA LEU A 44 15.58 14.00 1.38
C LEU A 44 15.03 14.23 -0.02
N ASN A 45 14.96 13.16 -0.78
CA ASN A 45 14.28 13.13 -2.07
C ASN A 45 12.86 12.63 -1.88
N TYR A 46 11.90 13.38 -2.37
CA TYR A 46 10.49 13.05 -2.32
C TYR A 46 9.97 12.79 -3.73
N HIS A 47 9.23 11.69 -3.91
CA HIS A 47 8.33 11.53 -5.02
C HIS A 47 6.94 11.93 -4.52
N VAL A 48 6.32 12.84 -5.21
CA VAL A 48 5.03 13.40 -4.84
C VAL A 48 4.05 13.33 -6.00
N LEU A 49 2.80 13.04 -5.69
CA LEU A 49 1.67 13.28 -6.57
C LEU A 49 1.13 14.67 -6.27
N ILE A 50 0.82 15.41 -7.30
CA ILE A 50 0.34 16.79 -7.17
C ILE A 50 -0.83 16.97 -8.12
N ASP A 51 -1.94 17.44 -7.58
CA ASP A 51 -3.09 17.89 -8.35
C ASP A 51 -2.90 19.38 -8.64
N LEU A 52 -3.02 19.75 -9.92
CA LEU A 52 -2.80 21.10 -10.39
C LEU A 52 -3.95 21.55 -11.28
N GLU A 53 -4.53 22.70 -10.99
CA GLU A 53 -5.40 23.43 -11.92
C GLU A 53 -4.58 24.40 -12.76
N ILE A 54 -4.03 23.94 -13.86
CA ILE A 54 -3.17 24.72 -14.75
C ILE A 54 -3.59 24.62 -16.21
N SER A 55 -3.22 25.62 -17.02
CA SER A 55 -3.48 25.60 -18.45
C SER A 55 -2.65 24.55 -19.18
N SER A 56 -3.15 24.06 -20.32
CA SER A 56 -2.43 23.10 -21.19
C SER A 56 -1.04 23.60 -21.60
N LYS A 57 -0.87 24.94 -21.75
CA LYS A 57 0.43 25.55 -22.06
C LYS A 57 1.42 25.43 -20.89
N GLN A 58 0.96 25.59 -19.65
CA GLN A 58 1.78 25.40 -18.45
C GLN A 58 2.12 23.93 -18.28
N LEU A 59 1.14 23.04 -18.43
CA LEU A 59 1.35 21.59 -18.39
C LEU A 59 2.41 21.16 -19.40
N GLY A 60 2.31 21.60 -20.66
CA GLY A 60 3.29 21.29 -21.70
C GLY A 60 4.71 21.80 -21.44
N ARG A 61 4.89 22.76 -20.50
CA ARG A 61 6.21 23.19 -20.02
C ARG A 61 6.73 22.26 -18.91
N LEU A 62 5.86 21.91 -17.97
CA LEU A 62 6.21 21.08 -16.82
C LEU A 62 6.66 19.68 -17.25
N VAL A 63 5.96 19.03 -18.18
CA VAL A 63 6.30 17.69 -18.67
C VAL A 63 7.59 17.61 -19.48
N LYS A 64 8.22 18.76 -19.79
CA LYS A 64 9.58 18.78 -20.38
C LYS A 64 10.67 18.54 -19.34
N ASP A 65 10.39 18.73 -18.06
CA ASP A 65 11.31 18.36 -16.98
C ASP A 65 11.29 16.83 -16.84
N LYS A 66 12.46 16.20 -16.91
CA LYS A 66 12.63 14.74 -16.79
C LYS A 66 12.14 14.15 -15.47
N ASP A 67 12.02 15.00 -14.46
CA ASP A 67 11.56 14.61 -13.11
C ASP A 67 10.04 14.79 -12.96
N VAL A 68 9.35 15.20 -14.02
CA VAL A 68 7.90 15.43 -14.05
C VAL A 68 7.25 14.49 -15.03
N THR A 69 6.30 13.71 -14.56
CA THR A 69 5.52 12.79 -15.39
C THR A 69 4.04 13.06 -15.19
N LEU A 70 3.31 13.20 -16.30
CA LEU A 70 1.87 13.24 -16.24
C LEU A 70 1.37 11.81 -15.92
N LEU A 71 0.66 11.68 -14.83
CA LEU A 71 -0.04 10.44 -14.54
C LEU A 71 -1.41 10.47 -15.21
N ALA A 72 -1.63 9.54 -16.11
CA ALA A 72 -2.99 9.16 -16.45
C ALA A 72 -3.60 8.45 -15.23
N GLU A 73 -4.85 8.74 -14.93
CA GLU A 73 -5.60 7.93 -13.98
C GLU A 73 -5.60 6.49 -14.51
N GLU A 74 -4.74 5.64 -13.93
CA GLU A 74 -4.83 4.21 -14.18
C GLU A 74 -6.11 3.73 -13.53
N SER A 75 -7.19 3.70 -14.29
CA SER A 75 -8.41 3.03 -13.85
C SER A 75 -8.08 1.55 -13.72
N LEU A 76 -8.20 1.02 -12.50
CA LEU A 76 -8.21 -0.42 -12.32
C LEU A 76 -9.29 -0.99 -13.23
N VAL A 77 -8.92 -1.91 -14.09
CA VAL A 77 -9.89 -2.62 -14.91
C VAL A 77 -10.73 -3.46 -13.97
N GLU A 78 -11.98 -3.04 -13.76
CA GLU A 78 -12.92 -3.85 -13.00
C GLU A 78 -13.22 -5.13 -13.81
N PRO A 79 -13.28 -6.29 -13.15
CA PRO A 79 -13.56 -7.53 -13.84
C PRO A 79 -15.00 -7.53 -14.39
N ASP A 80 -15.19 -8.11 -15.55
CA ASP A 80 -16.52 -8.37 -16.07
C ASP A 80 -17.24 -9.33 -15.13
N LEU A 81 -18.36 -8.86 -14.58
CA LEU A 81 -19.18 -9.69 -13.69
C LEU A 81 -19.99 -10.68 -14.53
N GLY A 82 -19.96 -11.95 -14.14
CA GLY A 82 -20.80 -12.97 -14.72
C GLY A 82 -22.29 -12.69 -14.47
N VAL A 83 -23.15 -13.21 -15.35
CA VAL A 83 -24.62 -13.06 -15.26
C VAL A 83 -25.29 -14.14 -14.40
N GLU A 84 -24.55 -15.19 -14.08
CA GLU A 84 -25.08 -16.30 -13.28
C GLU A 84 -25.17 -15.93 -11.80
N LYS A 85 -26.32 -16.22 -11.20
CA LYS A 85 -26.51 -16.01 -9.77
C LYS A 85 -25.80 -17.10 -8.99
N ILE A 86 -24.88 -16.71 -8.12
CA ILE A 86 -24.27 -17.63 -7.15
C ILE A 86 -25.31 -18.04 -6.11
N VAL A 87 -25.54 -19.34 -5.98
CA VAL A 87 -26.41 -19.91 -4.95
C VAL A 87 -25.55 -20.19 -3.71
N GLY A 88 -25.90 -19.52 -2.60
CA GLY A 88 -25.17 -19.68 -1.32
C GLY A 88 -24.07 -18.65 -1.12
N ARG A 89 -23.18 -18.95 -0.20
CA ARG A 89 -22.04 -18.08 0.16
C ARG A 89 -20.76 -18.63 -0.47
N PRO A 90 -19.94 -17.78 -1.12
CA PRO A 90 -18.61 -18.20 -1.53
C PRO A 90 -17.80 -18.68 -0.33
N LEU A 91 -17.09 -19.79 -0.50
CA LEU A 91 -16.23 -20.37 0.53
C LEU A 91 -14.77 -20.05 0.20
N VAL A 92 -14.09 -19.40 1.14
CA VAL A 92 -12.64 -19.11 1.06
C VAL A 92 -11.92 -19.98 2.07
N ILE A 93 -11.02 -20.82 1.61
CA ILE A 93 -10.24 -21.73 2.46
C ILE A 93 -8.88 -21.09 2.76
N GLY A 94 -8.66 -20.79 4.02
CA GLY A 94 -7.47 -20.14 4.55
C GLY A 94 -7.63 -18.64 4.74
N ALA A 95 -7.23 -18.12 5.90
CA ALA A 95 -7.21 -16.69 6.25
C ALA A 95 -5.78 -16.09 6.18
N GLY A 96 -4.96 -16.56 5.25
CA GLY A 96 -3.72 -15.91 4.88
C GLY A 96 -3.98 -14.68 4.00
N PRO A 97 -2.93 -13.93 3.56
CA PRO A 97 -3.07 -12.71 2.77
C PRO A 97 -3.95 -12.88 1.53
N ALA A 98 -3.77 -13.96 0.77
CA ALA A 98 -4.57 -14.22 -0.43
C ALA A 98 -6.05 -14.46 -0.11
N GLY A 99 -6.35 -15.25 0.92
CA GLY A 99 -7.73 -15.53 1.32
C GLY A 99 -8.44 -14.30 1.87
N LEU A 100 -7.75 -13.50 2.68
CA LEU A 100 -8.30 -12.26 3.22
C LEU A 100 -8.61 -11.24 2.12
N LEU A 101 -7.71 -11.03 1.16
CA LEU A 101 -7.93 -10.13 0.03
C LEU A 101 -9.02 -10.66 -0.91
N ALA A 102 -9.07 -11.96 -1.18
CA ALA A 102 -10.13 -12.56 -1.98
C ALA A 102 -11.50 -12.39 -1.30
N ALA A 103 -11.59 -12.59 0.00
CA ALA A 103 -12.83 -12.38 0.75
C ALA A 103 -13.23 -10.90 0.76
N LEU A 104 -12.28 -9.99 0.88
CA LEU A 104 -12.53 -8.54 0.82
C LEU A 104 -13.10 -8.15 -0.55
N GLU A 105 -12.51 -8.63 -1.64
CA GLU A 105 -13.03 -8.36 -2.98
C GLU A 105 -14.44 -8.94 -3.18
N LEU A 106 -14.67 -10.18 -2.79
CA LEU A 106 -16.00 -10.77 -2.84
C LEU A 106 -17.03 -9.94 -2.05
N ALA A 107 -16.64 -9.43 -0.89
CA ALA A 107 -17.51 -8.59 -0.07
C ALA A 107 -17.81 -7.23 -0.77
N ARG A 108 -16.86 -6.65 -1.46
CA ARG A 108 -17.05 -5.41 -2.25
C ARG A 108 -18.07 -5.59 -3.36
N TYR A 109 -18.11 -6.76 -3.96
CA TYR A 109 -19.12 -7.12 -4.97
C TYR A 109 -20.45 -7.58 -4.37
N GLY A 110 -20.65 -7.40 -3.07
CA GLY A 110 -21.92 -7.71 -2.39
C GLY A 110 -22.10 -9.18 -2.02
N TYR A 111 -21.10 -10.03 -2.22
CA TYR A 111 -21.14 -11.39 -1.74
C TYR A 111 -20.87 -11.41 -0.22
N ARG A 112 -21.31 -12.50 0.41
CA ARG A 112 -21.10 -12.72 1.84
C ARG A 112 -20.19 -13.94 2.04
N PRO A 113 -18.87 -13.83 1.75
CA PRO A 113 -17.99 -14.97 1.79
C PRO A 113 -17.92 -15.57 3.21
N LEU A 114 -17.69 -16.88 3.27
CA LEU A 114 -17.35 -17.59 4.49
C LEU A 114 -15.87 -17.97 4.42
N ILE A 115 -15.09 -17.50 5.40
CA ILE A 115 -13.67 -17.87 5.49
C ILE A 115 -13.55 -19.01 6.49
N LEU A 116 -12.85 -20.07 6.09
CA LEU A 116 -12.44 -21.15 6.98
C LEU A 116 -10.93 -21.11 7.15
N GLU A 117 -10.49 -20.99 8.39
CA GLU A 117 -9.08 -21.02 8.77
C GLU A 117 -8.86 -22.21 9.73
N ARG A 118 -7.83 -23.00 9.46
CA ARG A 118 -7.50 -24.16 10.28
C ARG A 118 -6.81 -23.76 11.58
N GLY A 119 -5.94 -22.75 11.49
CA GLY A 119 -5.19 -22.26 12.63
C GLY A 119 -6.01 -21.33 13.53
N LYS A 120 -5.38 -20.91 14.61
CA LYS A 120 -6.05 -20.09 15.64
C LYS A 120 -6.14 -18.61 15.23
N PRO A 121 -7.06 -17.86 15.87
CA PRO A 121 -7.10 -16.40 15.79
C PRO A 121 -5.79 -15.77 16.25
N VAL A 122 -5.48 -14.57 15.73
CA VAL A 122 -4.21 -13.87 15.97
C VAL A 122 -3.83 -13.81 17.45
N ALA A 123 -4.77 -13.45 18.33
CA ALA A 123 -4.50 -13.34 19.77
C ALA A 123 -3.96 -14.65 20.38
N GLN A 124 -4.60 -15.78 20.06
CA GLN A 124 -4.16 -17.10 20.56
C GLN A 124 -2.88 -17.56 19.86
N ARG A 125 -2.71 -17.19 18.60
CA ARG A 125 -1.53 -17.50 17.81
C ARG A 125 -0.26 -16.82 18.36
N VAL A 126 -0.38 -15.60 18.90
CA VAL A 126 0.72 -14.92 19.62
C VAL A 126 1.23 -15.78 20.77
N ASP A 127 0.31 -16.33 21.57
CA ASP A 127 0.68 -17.20 22.72
C ASP A 127 1.37 -18.48 22.26
N ASP A 128 0.90 -19.10 21.17
CA ASP A 128 1.51 -20.31 20.62
C ASP A 128 2.93 -20.06 20.10
N VAL A 129 3.14 -18.94 19.40
CA VAL A 129 4.46 -18.54 18.91
C VAL A 129 5.41 -18.23 20.05
N GLN A 130 4.97 -17.51 21.10
CA GLN A 130 5.78 -17.24 22.28
C GLN A 130 6.14 -18.52 23.02
N ARG A 131 5.20 -19.46 23.15
CA ARG A 131 5.42 -20.77 23.78
C ARG A 131 6.43 -21.60 22.99
N PHE A 132 6.37 -21.54 21.66
CA PHE A 132 7.36 -22.20 20.82
C PHE A 132 8.77 -21.62 21.03
N TRP A 133 8.91 -20.29 21.03
CA TRP A 133 10.21 -19.66 21.22
C TRP A 133 10.80 -19.87 22.61
N LYS A 134 9.95 -19.92 23.63
CA LYS A 134 10.38 -20.08 25.03
C LYS A 134 10.62 -21.55 25.40
N ASP A 135 9.71 -22.42 25.04
CA ASP A 135 9.63 -23.79 25.57
C ASP A 135 9.86 -24.86 24.48
N GLY A 136 10.05 -24.48 23.22
CA GLY A 136 10.18 -25.38 22.06
C GLY A 136 8.90 -26.14 21.70
N LYS A 137 7.76 -25.75 22.26
CA LYS A 137 6.46 -26.41 22.01
C LYS A 137 5.84 -25.94 20.72
N PHE A 138 6.01 -26.71 19.67
CA PHE A 138 5.49 -26.40 18.33
C PHE A 138 4.04 -26.88 18.16
N ASP A 139 3.17 -26.01 17.65
CA ASP A 139 1.82 -26.35 17.19
C ASP A 139 1.81 -26.36 15.65
N PRO A 140 1.53 -27.48 14.99
CA PRO A 140 1.57 -27.59 13.53
C PRO A 140 0.52 -26.74 12.83
N ASP A 141 -0.58 -26.42 13.49
CA ASP A 141 -1.70 -25.65 12.93
C ASP A 141 -1.70 -24.17 13.35
N SER A 142 -0.90 -23.80 14.38
CA SER A 142 -0.84 -22.44 14.91
C SER A 142 0.59 -22.06 15.26
N ASN A 143 1.26 -21.36 14.37
CA ASN A 143 2.67 -20.98 14.50
C ASN A 143 2.99 -19.71 13.69
N VAL A 144 4.27 -19.40 13.47
CA VAL A 144 4.68 -18.21 12.70
C VAL A 144 4.15 -18.22 11.26
N GLN A 145 3.95 -19.40 10.65
CA GLN A 145 3.49 -19.53 9.26
C GLN A 145 1.98 -19.72 9.13
N PHE A 146 1.39 -20.49 10.03
CA PHE A 146 0.00 -20.97 9.94
C PHE A 146 -0.89 -20.33 11.00
N GLY A 147 -2.14 -20.06 10.61
CA GLY A 147 -3.16 -19.39 11.38
C GLY A 147 -3.62 -18.08 10.74
N GLU A 148 -4.55 -17.41 11.38
CA GLU A 148 -5.14 -16.15 10.90
C GLU A 148 -4.06 -15.11 10.54
N GLY A 149 -4.15 -14.53 9.36
CA GLY A 149 -3.20 -13.56 8.80
C GLY A 149 -1.98 -14.19 8.13
N GLY A 150 -1.76 -15.49 8.25
CA GLY A 150 -0.61 -16.21 7.68
C GLY A 150 0.73 -15.74 8.23
N ALA A 151 1.81 -15.92 7.48
CA ALA A 151 3.16 -15.55 7.92
C ALA A 151 3.37 -14.04 8.07
N GLY A 152 2.56 -13.23 7.41
CA GLY A 152 2.64 -11.76 7.49
C GLY A 152 2.35 -11.19 8.87
N THR A 153 1.55 -11.87 9.69
CA THR A 153 1.16 -11.45 11.04
C THR A 153 2.36 -11.16 11.96
N PHE A 154 3.44 -11.93 11.80
CA PHE A 154 4.65 -11.82 12.63
C PHE A 154 5.83 -11.18 11.88
N SER A 155 5.55 -10.44 10.78
CA SER A 155 6.58 -9.69 10.07
C SER A 155 6.96 -8.42 10.85
N ASP A 156 8.13 -7.86 10.52
CA ASP A 156 8.59 -6.57 11.06
C ASP A 156 7.99 -5.36 10.31
N GLY A 157 6.91 -5.56 9.56
CA GLY A 157 6.23 -4.52 8.80
C GLY A 157 6.87 -4.19 7.45
N LYS A 158 7.96 -4.86 7.06
CA LYS A 158 8.52 -4.71 5.73
C LYS A 158 7.65 -5.39 4.69
N LEU A 159 7.11 -4.60 3.80
CA LEU A 159 6.36 -5.09 2.66
C LEU A 159 7.18 -4.85 1.40
N THR A 160 7.61 -5.92 0.75
CA THR A 160 8.39 -5.85 -0.49
C THR A 160 7.76 -6.76 -1.53
N THR A 161 7.48 -6.23 -2.70
CA THR A 161 7.05 -7.00 -3.86
C THR A 161 7.93 -6.65 -5.05
N ARG A 162 8.12 -7.61 -5.94
CA ARG A 162 8.78 -7.40 -7.25
C ARG A 162 7.76 -7.19 -8.38
N VAL A 163 6.47 -7.17 -8.03
CA VAL A 163 5.38 -6.94 -8.96
C VAL A 163 5.13 -5.43 -9.05
N ASN A 164 5.04 -4.93 -10.27
CA ASN A 164 4.62 -3.56 -10.55
C ASN A 164 3.23 -3.62 -11.20
N ASP A 165 2.20 -3.66 -10.36
CA ASP A 165 0.81 -3.81 -10.76
C ASP A 165 -0.02 -2.67 -10.14
N PRO A 166 -0.92 -2.01 -10.88
CA PRO A 166 -1.81 -0.96 -10.38
C PRO A 166 -2.62 -1.36 -9.14
N VAL A 167 -2.96 -2.64 -9.01
CA VAL A 167 -3.67 -3.21 -7.85
C VAL A 167 -2.90 -3.01 -6.55
N MET A 168 -1.56 -2.91 -6.59
CA MET A 168 -0.75 -2.70 -5.40
C MET A 168 -1.12 -1.43 -4.63
N GLY A 169 -1.39 -0.35 -5.36
CA GLY A 169 -1.83 0.92 -4.74
C GLY A 169 -3.15 0.77 -3.99
N ARG A 170 -4.09 -0.04 -4.52
CA ARG A 170 -5.36 -0.32 -3.86
C ARG A 170 -5.16 -1.14 -2.58
N ILE A 171 -4.37 -2.21 -2.65
CA ILE A 171 -4.07 -3.06 -1.49
C ILE A 171 -3.43 -2.24 -0.35
N LEU A 172 -2.49 -1.36 -0.66
CA LEU A 172 -1.88 -0.48 0.35
C LEU A 172 -2.89 0.49 0.96
N LYS A 173 -3.82 1.03 0.17
CA LYS A 173 -4.93 1.85 0.69
C LYS A 173 -5.83 1.04 1.62
N ASP A 174 -6.13 -0.21 1.28
CA ASP A 174 -6.92 -1.10 2.12
C ASP A 174 -6.27 -1.34 3.48
N PHE A 175 -4.95 -1.55 3.52
CA PHE A 175 -4.22 -1.69 4.77
C PHE A 175 -4.29 -0.43 5.63
N VAL A 176 -4.13 0.74 5.02
CA VAL A 176 -4.24 2.03 5.73
C VAL A 176 -5.67 2.25 6.27
N GLN A 177 -6.68 1.82 5.54
CA GLN A 177 -8.09 1.95 5.99
C GLN A 177 -8.44 0.97 7.11
N ALA A 178 -7.77 -0.16 7.15
CA ALA A 178 -7.98 -1.16 8.19
C ALA A 178 -7.28 -0.82 9.53
N GLY A 179 -6.39 0.15 9.57
CA GLY A 179 -5.66 0.65 10.75
C GLY A 179 -4.16 0.52 10.54
#